data_56a448c2f150465c4604487f989aaa70
#
_entry.id   56a448c2f150465c4604487f989aaa70
#
_cell.length_a   1.000
_cell.length_b   1.000
_cell.length_c   1.000
_cell.angle_alpha   90.00
_cell.angle_beta   90.00
_cell.angle_gamma   90.00
#
_symmetry.space_group_name_H-M   'P 1'
#
loop_
_entity.id
_entity.type
_entity.pdbx_description
1 polymer ?
#
loop_
_entity_poly.entity_id
_entity_poly.type
_entity_poly.pdbx_seq_one_letter_code
_entity_poly.pdbx_strand_id
1 'polypeptide(L)'
;QEYKKALPHACVPVLATDPLYILYTSGTTGKPKGVVRDNGGHAVALKYSMSAIYNIPQGGVFWAASDVGWVVGHSYIVYAPLIHGCTTILFEGKPVRTPNPGAFWRVCDEYKVDALFSAPTAFRAIKKEDPEGEFLKQYDLSNLKTIF
;
A
#
# COMPACT_ATOMS: atom_id res chain seq x y z
N GLN A 1 3.36 24.67 1.11
CA GLN A 1 3.90 25.83 1.86
C GLN A 1 3.35 25.89 3.29
N GLU A 2 2.13 25.40 3.56
CA GLU A 2 1.51 25.46 4.90
C GLU A 2 2.27 24.64 5.95
N TYR A 3 2.82 23.48 5.59
CA TYR A 3 3.59 22.65 6.54
C TYR A 3 4.80 23.40 7.16
N LYS A 4 5.35 24.41 6.44
CA LYS A 4 6.47 25.23 6.96
C LYS A 4 6.04 26.16 8.10
N LYS A 5 4.74 26.43 8.22
CA LYS A 5 4.15 27.27 9.26
C LYS A 5 3.57 26.44 10.41
N ALA A 6 3.45 25.11 10.21
CA ALA A 6 2.90 24.22 11.21
C ALA A 6 3.83 24.11 12.43
N LEU A 7 3.27 24.16 13.61
CA LEU A 7 3.96 23.88 14.85
C LEU A 7 3.73 22.40 15.25
N PRO A 8 4.68 21.80 15.97
CA PRO A 8 4.46 20.46 16.54
C PRO A 8 3.19 20.45 17.40
N HIS A 9 2.37 19.42 17.23
CA HIS A 9 1.17 19.21 18.04
C HIS A 9 1.24 17.81 18.69
N ALA A 10 0.86 17.73 19.96
CA ALA A 10 0.75 16.43 20.63
C ALA A 10 -0.35 15.56 20.00
N CYS A 11 -0.21 14.25 20.09
CA CYS A 11 -1.28 13.34 19.67
C CYS A 11 -2.50 13.52 20.57
N VAL A 12 -3.69 13.37 20.00
CA VAL A 12 -4.95 13.40 20.73
C VAL A 12 -5.29 11.98 21.17
N PRO A 13 -5.42 11.71 22.48
CA PRO A 13 -5.89 10.43 22.98
C PRO A 13 -7.32 10.16 22.53
N VAL A 14 -7.57 8.96 22.03
CA VAL A 14 -8.89 8.50 21.59
C VAL A 14 -9.16 7.10 22.14
N LEU A 15 -10.44 6.72 22.25
CA LEU A 15 -10.82 5.36 22.60
C LEU A 15 -10.62 4.40 21.42
N ALA A 16 -10.38 3.13 21.73
CA ALA A 16 -10.27 2.10 20.69
C ALA A 16 -11.53 1.98 19.80
N THR A 17 -12.68 2.32 20.37
CA THR A 17 -13.98 2.30 19.68
C THR A 17 -14.32 3.60 18.95
N ASP A 18 -13.52 4.66 19.14
CA ASP A 18 -13.77 5.90 18.40
C ASP A 18 -13.53 5.71 16.90
N PRO A 19 -14.30 6.40 16.06
CA PRO A 19 -14.14 6.30 14.61
C PRO A 19 -12.80 6.91 14.17
N LEU A 20 -12.07 6.18 13.34
CA LEU A 20 -10.83 6.63 12.70
C LEU A 20 -11.13 7.40 11.41
N TYR A 21 -11.92 6.82 10.52
CA TYR A 21 -12.37 7.43 9.27
C TYR A 21 -13.65 6.77 8.76
N ILE A 22 -14.28 7.45 7.80
CA ILE A 22 -15.42 6.91 7.04
C ILE A 22 -15.04 6.89 5.56
N LEU A 23 -15.07 5.72 4.95
CA LEU A 23 -14.81 5.54 3.53
C LEU A 23 -16.11 5.16 2.81
N TYR A 24 -16.51 5.95 1.83
CA TYR A 24 -17.70 5.70 1.04
C TYR A 24 -17.41 4.73 -0.11
N THR A 25 -18.30 3.76 -0.28
CA THR A 25 -18.30 2.84 -1.42
C THR A 25 -19.53 3.10 -2.29
N SER A 26 -19.46 2.73 -3.58
CA SER A 26 -20.54 2.94 -4.53
C SER A 26 -21.86 2.25 -4.16
N GLY A 27 -21.80 1.21 -3.32
CA GLY A 27 -22.95 0.43 -2.88
C GLY A 27 -23.67 -0.29 -4.02
N THR A 28 -24.18 -1.49 -3.74
CA THR A 28 -24.93 -2.29 -4.72
C THR A 28 -26.33 -1.73 -5.03
N THR A 29 -26.84 -0.84 -4.19
CA THR A 29 -28.19 -0.24 -4.30
C THR A 29 -28.20 1.15 -4.91
N GLY A 30 -27.08 1.59 -5.51
CA GLY A 30 -26.94 2.91 -6.15
C GLY A 30 -26.71 4.08 -5.18
N LYS A 31 -26.93 3.91 -3.88
CA LYS A 31 -26.59 4.93 -2.87
C LYS A 31 -25.24 4.61 -2.25
N PRO A 32 -24.32 5.60 -2.15
CA PRO A 32 -23.06 5.41 -1.47
C PRO A 32 -23.26 4.96 -0.01
N LYS A 33 -22.45 4.00 0.43
CA LYS A 33 -22.45 3.52 1.82
C LYS A 33 -21.16 3.91 2.50
N GLY A 34 -21.26 4.56 3.64
CA GLY A 34 -20.10 4.91 4.47
C GLY A 34 -19.69 3.73 5.34
N VAL A 35 -18.46 3.24 5.14
CA VAL A 35 -17.84 2.22 6.00
C VAL A 35 -17.04 2.92 7.08
N VAL A 36 -17.46 2.78 8.31
CA VAL A 36 -16.76 3.35 9.48
C VAL A 36 -15.69 2.37 9.93
N ARG A 37 -14.47 2.87 10.13
CA ARG A 37 -13.39 2.14 10.77
C ARG A 37 -13.17 2.71 12.16
N ASP A 38 -13.06 1.85 13.16
CA ASP A 38 -12.64 2.20 14.51
C ASP A 38 -11.11 2.27 14.62
N ASN A 39 -10.61 2.90 15.66
CA ASN A 39 -9.16 3.02 15.88
C ASN A 39 -8.53 1.68 16.28
N GLY A 40 -9.04 1.04 17.34
CA GLY A 40 -8.41 -0.12 17.97
C GLY A 40 -8.54 -1.39 17.14
N GLY A 41 -9.76 -1.77 16.76
CA GLY A 41 -10.00 -2.99 15.99
C GLY A 41 -9.29 -2.98 14.64
N HIS A 42 -9.33 -1.83 13.96
CA HIS A 42 -8.62 -1.65 12.69
C HIS A 42 -7.09 -1.78 12.86
N ALA A 43 -6.51 -1.13 13.87
CA ALA A 43 -5.07 -1.21 14.15
C ALA A 43 -4.63 -2.65 14.45
N VAL A 44 -5.39 -3.39 15.28
CA VAL A 44 -5.10 -4.80 15.61
C VAL A 44 -5.16 -5.68 14.37
N ALA A 45 -6.20 -5.54 13.54
CA ALA A 45 -6.35 -6.32 12.33
C ALA A 45 -5.22 -6.07 11.33
N LEU A 46 -4.84 -4.80 11.14
CA LEU A 46 -3.72 -4.43 10.27
C LEU A 46 -2.38 -4.96 10.78
N LYS A 47 -2.09 -4.77 12.07
CA LYS A 47 -0.87 -5.28 12.69
C LYS A 47 -0.75 -6.79 12.55
N TYR A 48 -1.84 -7.51 12.80
CA TYR A 48 -1.89 -8.96 12.66
C TYR A 48 -1.66 -9.40 11.21
N SER A 49 -2.29 -8.75 10.24
CA SER A 49 -2.16 -9.12 8.83
C SER A 49 -0.73 -8.96 8.30
N MET A 50 0.02 -7.97 8.77
CA MET A 50 1.41 -7.76 8.33
C MET A 50 2.30 -8.94 8.69
N SER A 51 2.12 -9.54 9.85
CA SER A 51 2.90 -10.72 10.26
C SER A 51 2.28 -12.03 9.77
N ALA A 52 0.96 -12.23 9.95
CA ALA A 52 0.32 -13.52 9.70
C ALA A 52 0.01 -13.79 8.23
N ILE A 53 -0.24 -12.75 7.44
CA ILE A 53 -0.60 -12.88 6.01
C ILE A 53 0.58 -12.49 5.13
N TYR A 54 1.10 -11.27 5.31
CA TYR A 54 2.18 -10.76 4.46
C TYR A 54 3.56 -11.26 4.86
N ASN A 55 3.69 -11.84 6.07
CA ASN A 55 4.93 -12.42 6.61
C ASN A 55 6.14 -11.49 6.47
N ILE A 56 5.92 -10.20 6.71
CA ILE A 56 6.98 -9.20 6.60
C ILE A 56 7.56 -8.89 7.99
N PRO A 57 8.89 -8.87 8.15
CA PRO A 57 9.50 -8.49 9.42
C PRO A 57 9.42 -6.98 9.66
N GLN A 58 9.52 -6.58 10.93
CA GLN A 58 9.77 -5.18 11.26
C GLN A 58 11.06 -4.69 10.59
N GLY A 59 11.04 -3.46 10.10
CA GLY A 59 12.14 -2.89 9.33
C GLY A 59 12.14 -3.28 7.84
N GLY A 60 11.32 -4.23 7.43
CA GLY A 60 11.18 -4.61 6.01
C GLY A 60 10.52 -3.51 5.17
N VAL A 61 10.63 -3.65 3.85
CA VAL A 61 10.03 -2.73 2.88
C VAL A 61 8.78 -3.34 2.28
N PHE A 62 7.64 -2.76 2.60
CA PHE A 62 6.33 -3.17 2.08
C PHE A 62 5.81 -2.15 1.07
N TRP A 63 5.45 -2.61 -0.10
CA TRP A 63 4.88 -1.76 -1.11
C TRP A 63 3.48 -2.22 -1.54
N ALA A 64 2.46 -1.47 -1.15
CA ALA A 64 1.14 -1.59 -1.75
C ALA A 64 1.05 -0.65 -2.95
N ALA A 65 1.22 -1.22 -4.15
CA ALA A 65 1.13 -0.50 -5.42
C ALA A 65 -0.34 -0.29 -5.80
N SER A 66 -1.04 0.52 -5.02
CA SER A 66 -2.46 0.85 -5.13
C SER A 66 -2.67 2.36 -4.98
N ASP A 67 -3.85 2.82 -5.34
CA ASP A 67 -4.23 4.21 -5.12
C ASP A 67 -4.58 4.42 -3.64
N VAL A 68 -4.03 5.49 -3.04
CA VAL A 68 -4.28 5.85 -1.64
C VAL A 68 -5.74 6.20 -1.36
N GLY A 69 -6.51 6.56 -2.38
CA GLY A 69 -7.95 6.85 -2.28
C GLY A 69 -8.83 5.61 -2.05
N TRP A 70 -8.31 4.41 -2.24
CA TRP A 70 -9.03 3.15 -1.99
C TRP A 70 -8.75 2.61 -0.59
N VAL A 71 -9.64 1.72 -0.12
CA VAL A 71 -9.48 1.08 1.20
C VAL A 71 -8.12 0.38 1.37
N VAL A 72 -7.62 -0.25 0.31
CA VAL A 72 -6.29 -0.87 0.30
C VAL A 72 -5.20 0.18 0.52
N GLY A 73 -5.33 1.35 -0.12
CA GLY A 73 -4.39 2.45 0.07
C GLY A 73 -4.38 2.97 1.50
N HIS A 74 -5.54 3.25 2.09
CA HIS A 74 -5.64 3.64 3.50
C HIS A 74 -5.00 2.59 4.42
N SER A 75 -5.37 1.33 4.23
CA SER A 75 -4.95 0.24 5.10
C SER A 75 -3.46 -0.10 4.93
N TYR A 76 -3.00 -0.27 3.70
CA TYR A 76 -1.72 -0.92 3.40
C TYR A 76 -0.66 0.00 2.76
N ILE A 77 -0.98 1.25 2.45
CA ILE A 77 0.03 2.27 2.18
C ILE A 77 0.30 3.09 3.45
N VAL A 78 -0.77 3.48 4.18
CA VAL A 78 -0.64 4.41 5.30
C VAL A 78 -0.52 3.68 6.63
N TYR A 79 -1.55 2.93 7.04
CA TYR A 79 -1.63 2.47 8.43
C TYR A 79 -0.82 1.20 8.73
N ALA A 80 -1.04 0.12 8.01
CA ALA A 80 -0.48 -1.18 8.35
C ALA A 80 1.06 -1.22 8.40
N PRO A 81 1.78 -0.74 7.36
CA PRO A 81 3.24 -0.77 7.38
C PRO A 81 3.82 0.05 8.53
N LEU A 82 3.28 1.25 8.78
CA LEU A 82 3.78 2.14 9.83
C LEU A 82 3.49 1.57 11.22
N ILE A 83 2.29 1.01 11.47
CA ILE A 83 1.95 0.34 12.73
C ILE A 83 2.83 -0.89 12.96
N HIS A 84 3.21 -1.57 11.89
CA HIS A 84 4.08 -2.76 11.98
C HIS A 84 5.56 -2.40 12.16
N GLY A 85 5.96 -1.18 11.80
CA GLY A 85 7.35 -0.72 11.83
C GLY A 85 8.10 -1.05 10.54
N CYS A 86 7.41 -1.03 9.41
CA CYS A 86 7.97 -1.20 8.07
C CYS A 86 8.18 0.13 7.37
N THR A 87 9.06 0.13 6.37
CA THR A 87 9.08 1.17 5.34
C THR A 87 7.91 0.96 4.39
N THR A 88 7.20 2.03 4.05
CA THR A 88 6.12 2.04 3.05
C THR A 88 6.53 2.91 1.86
N ILE A 89 6.05 2.54 0.68
CA ILE A 89 6.31 3.28 -0.56
C ILE A 89 5.01 3.94 -1.03
N LEU A 90 5.06 5.25 -1.17
CA LEU A 90 4.01 6.02 -1.84
C LEU A 90 4.49 6.31 -3.28
N PHE A 91 3.85 5.65 -4.24
CA PHE A 91 4.24 5.69 -5.63
C PHE A 91 3.28 6.53 -6.46
N GLU A 92 3.81 7.56 -7.12
CA GLU A 92 3.09 8.35 -8.10
C GLU A 92 3.40 7.83 -9.50
N GLY A 93 2.55 6.93 -9.99
CA GLY A 93 2.74 6.33 -11.30
C GLY A 93 1.70 5.26 -11.62
N LYS A 94 1.90 4.61 -12.76
CA LYS A 94 1.06 3.51 -13.24
C LYS A 94 1.91 2.26 -13.46
N PRO A 95 1.31 1.07 -13.49
CA PRO A 95 2.05 -0.18 -13.74
C PRO A 95 2.70 -0.23 -15.12
N VAL A 96 2.19 0.56 -16.06
CA VAL A 96 2.70 0.70 -17.43
C VAL A 96 2.78 2.17 -17.83
N ARG A 97 3.61 2.52 -18.82
CA ARG A 97 3.74 3.89 -19.35
C ARG A 97 4.21 4.94 -18.34
N THR A 98 4.99 4.52 -17.32
CA THR A 98 5.55 5.41 -16.31
C THR A 98 7.01 5.04 -15.94
N PRO A 99 7.95 5.06 -16.88
CA PRO A 99 7.81 5.34 -18.31
C PRO A 99 7.44 4.11 -19.17
N ASN A 100 7.59 2.89 -18.65
CA ASN A 100 7.44 1.62 -19.36
C ASN A 100 6.91 0.51 -18.41
N PRO A 101 6.67 -0.72 -18.88
CA PRO A 101 6.17 -1.81 -18.03
C PRO A 101 7.17 -2.32 -16.98
N GLY A 102 8.41 -1.86 -16.99
CA GLY A 102 9.42 -2.15 -15.97
C GLY A 102 9.30 -1.29 -14.69
N ALA A 103 8.37 -0.33 -14.65
CA ALA A 103 8.27 0.62 -13.55
C ALA A 103 8.16 -0.05 -12.16
N PHE A 104 7.34 -1.10 -12.04
CA PHE A 104 7.17 -1.82 -10.77
C PHE A 104 8.45 -2.57 -10.39
N TRP A 105 9.10 -3.20 -11.33
CA TRP A 105 10.34 -3.95 -11.10
C TRP A 105 11.48 -3.01 -10.70
N ARG A 106 11.58 -1.85 -11.35
CA ARG A 106 12.52 -0.79 -10.97
C ARG A 106 12.35 -0.34 -9.52
N VAL A 107 11.13 -0.08 -9.09
CA VAL A 107 10.84 0.32 -7.70
C VAL A 107 11.20 -0.82 -6.73
N CYS A 108 10.87 -2.07 -7.08
CA CYS A 108 11.23 -3.21 -6.25
C CYS A 108 12.75 -3.37 -6.08
N ASP A 109 13.51 -3.16 -7.14
CA ASP A 109 14.98 -3.20 -7.09
C ASP A 109 15.55 -2.01 -6.33
N GLU A 110 15.17 -0.79 -6.69
CA GLU A 110 15.71 0.45 -6.12
C GLU A 110 15.51 0.54 -4.60
N TYR A 111 14.33 0.14 -4.11
CA TYR A 111 13.97 0.21 -2.69
C TYR A 111 14.08 -1.12 -1.96
N LYS A 112 14.57 -2.16 -2.63
CA LYS A 112 14.72 -3.52 -2.07
C LYS A 112 13.45 -4.01 -1.38
N VAL A 113 12.35 -3.97 -2.13
CA VAL A 113 11.03 -4.34 -1.64
C VAL A 113 11.00 -5.83 -1.24
N ASP A 114 10.53 -6.11 -0.02
CA ASP A 114 10.34 -7.48 0.48
C ASP A 114 9.00 -8.07 0.04
N ALA A 115 7.95 -7.26 0.05
CA ALA A 115 6.61 -7.70 -0.36
C ALA A 115 5.91 -6.63 -1.20
N LEU A 116 5.39 -7.05 -2.36
CA LEU A 116 4.60 -6.24 -3.28
C LEU A 116 3.14 -6.67 -3.23
N PHE A 117 2.26 -5.73 -2.93
CA PHE A 117 0.80 -5.94 -2.97
C PHE A 117 0.18 -5.07 -4.07
N SER A 118 -0.49 -5.69 -5.05
CA SER A 118 -1.13 -4.94 -6.13
C SER A 118 -2.35 -5.67 -6.69
N ALA A 119 -3.13 -4.96 -7.49
CA ALA A 119 -4.29 -5.55 -8.13
C ALA A 119 -3.87 -6.48 -9.29
N PRO A 120 -4.57 -7.61 -9.52
CA PRO A 120 -4.32 -8.49 -10.67
C PRO A 120 -4.37 -7.77 -12.03
N THR A 121 -5.16 -6.71 -12.13
CA THR A 121 -5.26 -5.89 -13.33
C THR A 121 -3.96 -5.16 -13.67
N ALA A 122 -3.17 -4.77 -12.65
CA ALA A 122 -1.87 -4.15 -12.85
C ALA A 122 -0.88 -5.14 -13.49
N PHE A 123 -0.82 -6.37 -12.96
CA PHE A 123 0.04 -7.42 -13.51
C PHE A 123 -0.39 -7.84 -14.93
N ARG A 124 -1.70 -7.92 -15.18
CA ARG A 124 -2.18 -8.18 -16.55
C ARG A 124 -1.79 -7.08 -17.53
N ALA A 125 -1.81 -5.81 -17.11
CA ALA A 125 -1.35 -4.70 -17.93
C ALA A 125 0.16 -4.79 -18.22
N ILE A 126 0.97 -5.08 -17.20
CA ILE A 126 2.41 -5.31 -17.37
C ILE A 126 2.66 -6.48 -18.32
N LYS A 127 2.02 -7.65 -18.09
CA LYS A 127 2.18 -8.84 -18.93
C LYS A 127 1.77 -8.60 -20.38
N LYS A 128 0.78 -7.75 -20.62
CA LYS A 128 0.35 -7.38 -21.98
C LYS A 128 1.42 -6.56 -22.74
N GLU A 129 2.12 -5.66 -22.05
CA GLU A 129 3.14 -4.80 -22.66
C GLU A 129 4.55 -5.43 -22.63
N ASP A 130 4.78 -6.39 -21.73
CA ASP A 130 6.04 -7.14 -21.58
C ASP A 130 5.77 -8.65 -21.48
N PRO A 131 5.29 -9.30 -22.55
CA PRO A 131 4.88 -10.71 -22.50
C PRO A 131 6.03 -11.68 -22.19
N GLU A 132 7.25 -11.35 -22.58
CA GLU A 132 8.45 -12.18 -22.36
C GLU A 132 9.25 -11.75 -21.12
N GLY A 133 8.83 -10.70 -20.42
CA GLY A 133 9.49 -10.20 -19.20
C GLY A 133 10.86 -9.56 -19.46
N GLU A 134 11.04 -8.93 -20.61
CA GLU A 134 12.34 -8.32 -20.96
C GLU A 134 12.67 -7.13 -20.04
N PHE A 135 11.68 -6.38 -19.62
CA PHE A 135 11.88 -5.33 -18.63
C PHE A 135 12.10 -5.89 -17.21
N LEU A 136 11.40 -6.97 -16.87
CA LEU A 136 11.59 -7.62 -15.55
C LEU A 136 13.03 -8.12 -15.39
N LYS A 137 13.62 -8.69 -16.43
CA LYS A 137 15.00 -9.24 -16.42
C LYS A 137 16.08 -8.19 -16.17
N GLN A 138 15.77 -6.91 -16.32
CA GLN A 138 16.72 -5.81 -16.15
C GLN A 138 16.96 -5.42 -14.69
N TYR A 139 16.17 -5.95 -13.75
CA TYR A 139 16.19 -5.54 -12.35
C TYR A 139 16.51 -6.71 -11.41
N ASP A 140 17.22 -6.40 -10.32
CA ASP A 140 17.50 -7.36 -9.26
C ASP A 140 16.31 -7.46 -8.29
N LEU A 141 15.55 -8.53 -8.43
CA LEU A 141 14.39 -8.82 -7.60
C LEU A 141 14.69 -9.83 -6.48
N SER A 142 15.96 -10.09 -6.17
CA SER A 142 16.36 -11.09 -5.16
C SER A 142 15.80 -10.81 -3.76
N ASN A 143 15.50 -9.55 -3.46
CA ASN A 143 14.86 -9.13 -2.21
C ASN A 143 13.36 -9.40 -2.16
N LEU A 144 12.69 -9.45 -3.33
CA LEU A 144 11.24 -9.61 -3.41
C LEU A 144 10.84 -11.05 -3.07
N LYS A 145 10.29 -11.25 -1.88
CA LYS A 145 9.92 -12.57 -1.34
C LYS A 145 8.52 -12.98 -1.73
N THR A 146 7.59 -12.01 -1.78
CA THR A 146 6.18 -12.30 -2.00
C THR A 146 5.48 -11.22 -2.85
N ILE A 147 4.49 -11.67 -3.61
CA ILE A 147 3.56 -10.81 -4.37
C ILE A 147 2.13 -11.24 -3.99
N PHE A 148 1.30 -10.24 -3.67
CA PHE A 148 -0.12 -10.41 -3.31
C PHE A 148 -1.03 -9.66 -4.26
#